data_47ab2f7c47e9664a1c3f7a4df433d0a7
#
_entry.id   47ab2f7c47e9664a1c3f7a4df433d0a7
#
_cell.length_a   1.000
_cell.length_b   1.000
_cell.length_c   1.000
_cell.angle_alpha   90.00
_cell.angle_beta   90.00
_cell.angle_gamma   90.00
#
_symmetry.space_group_name_H-M   'P 1'
#
loop_
_entity.id
_entity.type
_entity.pdbx_description
1 polymer ?
#
loop_
_entity_poly.entity_id
_entity_poly.type
_entity_poly.pdbx_seq_one_letter_code
_entity_poly.pdbx_strand_id
1 'polypeptide(L)'
;MSESDEYAIDAARFTDALREQRVARTPGGLYHLNQILMAYNSNRIEGSVLTEDQTRFIYETRTIFASGDEAVPVDDIVETVNSFELLDEMIDRLDAPITAQTMKDYHAILKRGTADARRSWFSVGDFKRMANEVGGKSTVAP
;
A
#
# COMPACT_ATOMS: atom_id res chain seq x y z
N MET A 1 -0.30 -32.68 17.41
CA MET A 1 -0.10 -31.55 16.49
C MET A 1 0.98 -31.94 15.48
N SER A 2 0.71 -31.82 14.21
CA SER A 2 1.73 -32.13 13.21
C SER A 2 2.76 -31.01 13.12
N GLU A 3 3.96 -31.34 12.66
CA GLU A 3 5.06 -30.38 12.51
C GLU A 3 4.66 -29.21 11.58
N SER A 4 3.76 -29.43 10.62
CA SER A 4 3.22 -28.40 9.74
C SER A 4 2.28 -27.41 10.43
N ASP A 5 1.62 -27.81 11.52
CA ASP A 5 0.70 -26.93 12.26
C ASP A 5 1.46 -25.94 13.15
N GLU A 6 2.68 -26.28 13.56
CA GLU A 6 3.53 -25.42 14.39
C GLU A 6 3.95 -24.13 13.66
N TYR A 7 4.06 -24.18 12.34
CA TYR A 7 4.48 -23.04 11.50
C TYR A 7 3.33 -22.40 10.73
N ALA A 8 2.10 -22.90 10.90
CA ALA A 8 0.95 -22.34 10.22
C ALA A 8 0.59 -20.96 10.79
N ILE A 9 0.38 -19.99 9.90
CA ILE A 9 -0.10 -18.66 10.28
C ILE A 9 -1.57 -18.76 10.66
N ASP A 10 -1.93 -18.37 11.87
CA ASP A 10 -3.31 -18.21 12.28
C ASP A 10 -3.84 -16.88 11.72
N ALA A 11 -4.49 -16.94 10.56
CA ALA A 11 -4.98 -15.78 9.85
C ALA A 11 -6.04 -15.01 10.65
N ALA A 12 -6.93 -15.70 11.37
CA ALA A 12 -7.96 -15.07 12.19
C ALA A 12 -7.33 -14.26 13.33
N ARG A 13 -6.35 -14.82 13.99
CA ARG A 13 -5.62 -14.14 15.07
C ARG A 13 -4.85 -12.93 14.57
N PHE A 14 -4.23 -13.03 13.41
CA PHE A 14 -3.52 -11.93 12.76
C PHE A 14 -4.47 -10.77 12.43
N THR A 15 -5.60 -11.06 11.79
CA THR A 15 -6.58 -10.04 11.41
C THR A 15 -7.25 -9.41 12.62
N ASP A 16 -7.53 -10.16 13.66
CA ASP A 16 -8.06 -9.64 14.92
C ASP A 16 -7.07 -8.68 15.58
N ALA A 17 -5.78 -9.04 15.60
CA ALA A 17 -4.73 -8.17 16.12
C ALA A 17 -4.64 -6.85 15.35
N LEU A 18 -4.73 -6.89 14.01
CA LEU A 18 -4.73 -5.69 13.18
C LEU A 18 -5.91 -4.77 13.52
N ARG A 19 -7.12 -5.34 13.64
CA ARG A 19 -8.32 -4.57 13.97
C ARG A 19 -8.24 -3.94 15.37
N GLU A 20 -7.82 -4.70 16.35
CA GLU A 20 -7.68 -4.23 17.74
C GLU A 20 -6.65 -3.11 17.85
N GLN A 21 -5.49 -3.28 17.23
CA GLN A 21 -4.42 -2.29 17.28
C GLN A 21 -4.76 -1.02 16.50
N ARG A 22 -5.52 -1.15 15.42
CA ARG A 22 -6.02 0.01 14.68
C ARG A 22 -6.92 0.89 15.57
N VAL A 23 -7.85 0.28 16.29
CA VAL A 23 -8.75 0.98 17.20
C VAL A 23 -7.98 1.59 18.38
N ALA A 24 -7.08 0.82 18.99
CA ALA A 24 -6.29 1.25 20.15
C ALA A 24 -5.18 2.23 19.79
N ARG A 25 -4.83 2.34 18.48
CA ARG A 25 -3.70 3.15 17.99
C ARG A 25 -2.39 2.83 18.72
N THR A 26 -2.10 1.55 18.88
CA THR A 26 -0.94 1.04 19.60
C THR A 26 0.37 1.44 18.90
N PRO A 27 1.21 2.30 19.47
CA PRO A 27 2.47 2.69 18.83
C PRO A 27 3.43 1.50 18.71
N GLY A 28 4.08 1.36 17.54
CA GLY A 28 5.08 0.32 17.32
C GLY A 28 4.54 -1.11 17.29
N GLY A 29 3.22 -1.28 17.30
CA GLY A 29 2.59 -2.60 17.21
C GLY A 29 2.51 -3.11 15.79
N LEU A 30 1.88 -4.28 15.63
CA LEU A 30 1.74 -4.98 14.35
C LEU A 30 1.06 -4.11 13.28
N TYR A 31 -0.04 -3.46 13.61
CA TYR A 31 -0.75 -2.59 12.68
C TYR A 31 0.11 -1.40 12.25
N HIS A 32 0.74 -0.71 13.21
CA HIS A 32 1.60 0.43 12.95
C HIS A 32 2.76 0.06 12.00
N LEU A 33 3.46 -1.04 12.30
CA LEU A 33 4.58 -1.51 11.49
C LEU A 33 4.13 -1.96 10.10
N ASN A 34 2.99 -2.64 9.99
CA ASN A 34 2.44 -3.06 8.70
C ASN A 34 2.07 -1.87 7.81
N GLN A 35 1.53 -0.80 8.38
CA GLN A 35 1.24 0.42 7.61
C GLN A 35 2.52 0.96 6.95
N ILE A 36 3.58 1.07 7.72
CA ILE A 36 4.84 1.63 7.21
C ILE A 36 5.49 0.69 6.20
N LEU A 37 5.62 -0.59 6.53
CA LEU A 37 6.33 -1.56 5.69
C LEU A 37 5.59 -1.86 4.39
N MET A 38 4.27 -1.99 4.42
CA MET A 38 3.49 -2.20 3.20
C MET A 38 3.60 -1.01 2.26
N ALA A 39 3.43 0.21 2.77
CA ALA A 39 3.54 1.40 1.96
C ALA A 39 4.95 1.54 1.36
N TYR A 40 5.98 1.37 2.18
CA TYR A 40 7.37 1.47 1.72
C TYR A 40 7.70 0.44 0.64
N ASN A 41 7.44 -0.84 0.93
CA ASN A 41 7.81 -1.91 0.00
C ASN A 41 7.02 -1.87 -1.29
N SER A 42 5.72 -1.63 -1.23
CA SER A 42 4.86 -1.55 -2.42
C SER A 42 5.23 -0.38 -3.32
N ASN A 43 5.46 0.78 -2.73
CA ASN A 43 5.80 1.99 -3.49
C ASN A 43 7.22 1.91 -4.08
N ARG A 44 8.15 1.28 -3.37
CA ARG A 44 9.51 1.09 -3.88
C ARG A 44 9.55 0.20 -5.13
N ILE A 45 8.72 -0.84 -5.17
CA ILE A 45 8.57 -1.69 -6.36
C ILE A 45 8.12 -0.86 -7.57
N GLU A 46 7.28 0.15 -7.35
CA GLU A 46 6.79 1.05 -8.40
C GLU A 46 7.71 2.24 -8.68
N GLY A 47 8.88 2.31 -8.05
CA GLY A 47 9.89 3.32 -8.32
C GLY A 47 9.87 4.53 -7.41
N SER A 48 9.17 4.51 -6.30
CA SER A 48 9.21 5.61 -5.32
C SER A 48 10.62 5.81 -4.76
N VAL A 49 11.01 7.08 -4.62
CA VAL A 49 12.31 7.46 -4.04
C VAL A 49 12.26 7.61 -2.51
N LEU A 50 11.08 7.50 -1.91
CA LEU A 50 10.94 7.62 -0.46
C LEU A 50 11.63 6.48 0.27
N THR A 51 12.37 6.83 1.33
CA THR A 51 12.99 5.85 2.23
C THR A 51 11.97 5.31 3.24
N GLU A 52 12.34 4.23 3.93
CA GLU A 52 11.51 3.69 5.02
C GLU A 52 11.33 4.73 6.13
N ASP A 53 12.38 5.46 6.51
CA ASP A 53 12.30 6.51 7.54
C ASP A 53 11.39 7.66 7.11
N GLN A 54 11.46 8.09 5.86
CA GLN A 54 10.54 9.10 5.34
C GLN A 54 9.09 8.60 5.34
N THR A 55 8.86 7.36 4.94
CA THR A 55 7.53 6.74 4.98
C THR A 55 6.99 6.69 6.40
N ARG A 56 7.81 6.27 7.36
CA ARG A 56 7.45 6.26 8.78
C ARG A 56 7.11 7.64 9.29
N PHE A 57 7.91 8.64 8.94
CA PHE A 57 7.72 10.02 9.37
C PHE A 57 6.39 10.59 8.83
N ILE A 58 6.07 10.31 7.57
CA ILE A 58 4.77 10.70 6.99
C ILE A 58 3.63 10.06 7.76
N TYR A 59 3.73 8.75 8.04
CA TYR A 59 2.67 8.05 8.77
C TYR A 59 2.47 8.58 10.19
N GLU A 60 3.56 8.78 10.93
CA GLU A 60 3.50 9.15 12.34
C GLU A 60 3.18 10.63 12.55
N THR A 61 3.64 11.51 11.66
CA THR A 61 3.57 12.97 11.87
C THR A 61 2.79 13.71 10.79
N ARG A 62 2.45 13.05 9.68
CA ARG A 62 1.82 13.63 8.49
C ARG A 62 2.65 14.78 7.88
N THR A 63 3.95 14.73 8.08
CA THR A 63 4.91 15.68 7.52
C THR A 63 6.02 14.92 6.80
N ILE A 64 6.83 15.63 6.04
CA ILE A 64 8.02 15.09 5.40
C ILE A 64 9.20 16.01 5.70
N PHE A 65 10.35 15.42 5.97
CA PHE A 65 11.59 16.18 6.05
C PHE A 65 12.39 16.00 4.76
N ALA A 66 12.99 17.10 4.29
CA ALA A 66 13.89 17.06 3.15
C ALA A 66 15.23 16.48 3.59
N SER A 67 15.75 15.51 2.82
CA SER A 67 17.11 15.01 3.00
C SER A 67 17.94 15.39 1.79
N GLY A 68 18.82 16.39 1.96
CA GLY A 68 19.70 16.86 0.88
C GLY A 68 18.96 17.61 -0.23
N ASP A 69 19.57 17.59 -1.43
CA ASP A 69 19.06 18.31 -2.61
C ASP A 69 18.16 17.43 -3.51
N GLU A 70 17.84 16.21 -3.08
CA GLU A 70 17.04 15.29 -3.88
C GLU A 70 15.56 15.69 -3.85
N ALA A 71 14.99 15.87 -5.03
CA ALA A 71 13.57 16.16 -5.18
C ALA A 71 12.74 14.89 -4.95
N VAL A 72 11.66 15.01 -4.20
CA VAL A 72 10.67 13.96 -4.02
C VAL A 72 9.45 14.31 -4.86
N PRO A 73 9.08 13.46 -5.83
CA PRO A 73 7.86 13.69 -6.60
C PRO A 73 6.63 13.76 -5.69
N VAL A 74 5.73 14.69 -5.96
CA VAL A 74 4.49 14.83 -5.17
C VAL A 74 3.67 13.55 -5.20
N ASP A 75 3.62 12.86 -6.34
CA ASP A 75 2.87 11.61 -6.47
C ASP A 75 3.41 10.51 -5.55
N ASP A 76 4.71 10.47 -5.27
CA ASP A 76 5.28 9.51 -4.32
C ASP A 76 4.69 9.72 -2.91
N ILE A 77 4.52 10.96 -2.51
CA ILE A 77 3.93 11.33 -1.22
C ILE A 77 2.45 10.98 -1.20
N VAL A 78 1.72 11.36 -2.25
CA VAL A 78 0.27 11.08 -2.37
C VAL A 78 0.00 9.59 -2.36
N GLU A 79 0.74 8.80 -3.13
CA GLU A 79 0.58 7.34 -3.15
C GLU A 79 0.92 6.70 -1.80
N THR A 80 1.90 7.25 -1.08
CA THR A 80 2.25 6.78 0.26
C THR A 80 1.08 6.98 1.23
N VAL A 81 0.48 8.17 1.25
CA VAL A 81 -0.71 8.44 2.07
C VAL A 81 -1.89 7.57 1.64
N ASN A 82 -2.09 7.41 0.34
CA ASN A 82 -3.14 6.53 -0.19
C ASN A 82 -2.92 5.07 0.20
N SER A 83 -1.67 4.62 0.31
CA SER A 83 -1.35 3.25 0.76
C SER A 83 -1.81 3.01 2.19
N PHE A 84 -1.72 4.01 3.06
CA PHE A 84 -2.22 3.89 4.44
C PHE A 84 -3.75 3.73 4.46
N GLU A 85 -4.46 4.51 3.66
CA GLU A 85 -5.92 4.39 3.50
C GLU A 85 -6.30 3.05 2.87
N LEU A 86 -5.51 2.57 1.92
CA LEU A 86 -5.73 1.29 1.27
C LEU A 86 -5.65 0.12 2.27
N LEU A 87 -4.65 0.11 3.14
CA LEU A 87 -4.55 -0.94 4.17
C LEU A 87 -5.77 -0.92 5.09
N ASP A 88 -6.22 0.26 5.50
CA ASP A 88 -7.42 0.39 6.32
C ASP A 88 -8.66 -0.16 5.61
N GLU A 89 -8.82 0.12 4.33
CA GLU A 89 -9.90 -0.42 3.52
C GLU A 89 -9.82 -1.94 3.39
N MET A 90 -8.62 -2.48 3.20
CA MET A 90 -8.40 -3.93 3.17
C MET A 90 -8.79 -4.59 4.49
N ILE A 91 -8.44 -3.97 5.61
CA ILE A 91 -8.83 -4.46 6.94
C ILE A 91 -10.35 -4.44 7.11
N ASP A 92 -11.01 -3.38 6.65
CA ASP A 92 -12.46 -3.27 6.71
C ASP A 92 -13.19 -4.34 5.86
N ARG A 93 -12.55 -4.81 4.79
CA ARG A 93 -13.11 -5.78 3.84
C ARG A 93 -12.58 -7.21 4.02
N LEU A 94 -11.91 -7.52 5.13
CA LEU A 94 -11.31 -8.84 5.34
C LEU A 94 -12.29 -10.00 5.22
N ASP A 95 -13.54 -9.79 5.59
CA ASP A 95 -14.59 -10.81 5.55
C ASP A 95 -15.38 -10.83 4.23
N ALA A 96 -15.09 -9.88 3.34
CA ALA A 96 -15.73 -9.81 2.04
C ALA A 96 -14.94 -10.61 0.98
N PRO A 97 -15.60 -11.19 -0.04
CA PRO A 97 -14.90 -11.89 -1.09
C PRO A 97 -14.08 -10.92 -1.94
N ILE A 98 -12.90 -11.37 -2.39
CA ILE A 98 -12.07 -10.61 -3.32
C ILE A 98 -12.59 -10.87 -4.73
N THR A 99 -13.03 -9.79 -5.39
CA THR A 99 -13.56 -9.83 -6.75
C THR A 99 -12.74 -8.90 -7.66
N ALA A 100 -13.00 -8.93 -8.96
CA ALA A 100 -12.41 -7.98 -9.90
C ALA A 100 -12.77 -6.53 -9.50
N GLN A 101 -13.99 -6.29 -9.02
CA GLN A 101 -14.39 -4.97 -8.55
C GLN A 101 -13.61 -4.53 -7.30
N THR A 102 -13.32 -5.45 -6.38
CA THR A 102 -12.47 -5.19 -5.21
C THR A 102 -11.09 -4.67 -5.63
N MET A 103 -10.47 -5.33 -6.62
CA MET A 103 -9.16 -4.92 -7.12
C MET A 103 -9.20 -3.55 -7.79
N LYS A 104 -10.27 -3.26 -8.54
CA LYS A 104 -10.48 -1.93 -9.14
C LYS A 104 -10.64 -0.85 -8.09
N ASP A 105 -11.39 -1.13 -7.03
CA ASP A 105 -11.60 -0.20 -5.91
C ASP A 105 -10.28 0.11 -5.21
N TYR A 106 -9.46 -0.90 -4.96
CA TYR A 106 -8.14 -0.75 -4.34
C TYR A 106 -7.19 0.09 -5.22
N HIS A 107 -7.18 -0.17 -6.51
CA HIS A 107 -6.39 0.62 -7.45
C HIS A 107 -6.84 2.09 -7.48
N ALA A 108 -8.13 2.33 -7.45
CA ALA A 108 -8.69 3.69 -7.39
C ALA A 108 -8.26 4.43 -6.12
N ILE A 109 -8.26 3.76 -4.97
CA ILE A 109 -7.79 4.33 -3.70
C ILE A 109 -6.31 4.71 -3.81
N LEU A 110 -5.48 3.80 -4.31
CA LEU A 110 -4.03 4.00 -4.41
C LEU A 110 -3.66 5.19 -5.31
N LYS A 111 -4.35 5.35 -6.42
CA LYS A 111 -4.04 6.38 -7.44
C LYS A 111 -4.78 7.69 -7.27
N ARG A 112 -5.64 7.80 -6.28
CA ARG A 112 -6.45 9.01 -6.04
C ARG A 112 -5.55 10.24 -5.89
N GLY A 113 -5.83 11.29 -6.65
CA GLY A 113 -5.10 12.56 -6.57
C GLY A 113 -3.72 12.56 -7.20
N THR A 114 -3.32 11.49 -7.89
CA THR A 114 -2.06 11.44 -8.62
C THR A 114 -2.21 11.96 -10.05
N ALA A 115 -1.09 12.28 -10.70
CA ALA A 115 -1.08 12.68 -12.11
C ALA A 115 -1.61 11.55 -13.01
N ASP A 116 -1.31 10.31 -12.68
CA ASP A 116 -1.78 9.13 -13.42
C ASP A 116 -3.30 9.02 -13.46
N ALA A 117 -3.98 9.42 -12.39
CA ALA A 117 -5.44 9.41 -12.32
C ALA A 117 -6.09 10.36 -13.35
N ARG A 118 -5.35 11.36 -13.84
CA ARG A 118 -5.82 12.37 -14.79
C ARG A 118 -5.55 12.01 -16.24
N ARG A 119 -4.77 10.96 -16.48
CA ARG A 119 -4.41 10.53 -17.83
C ARG A 119 -5.46 9.57 -18.37
N SER A 120 -6.01 9.87 -19.55
CA SER A 120 -7.06 9.05 -20.16
C SER A 120 -6.61 7.63 -20.52
N TRP A 121 -5.33 7.42 -20.76
CA TRP A 121 -4.76 6.12 -21.08
C TRP A 121 -4.38 5.29 -19.85
N PHE A 122 -4.39 5.88 -18.64
CA PHE A 122 -4.11 5.19 -17.38
C PHE A 122 -5.42 4.78 -16.73
N SER A 123 -5.69 3.49 -16.69
CA SER A 123 -6.99 2.95 -16.29
C SER A 123 -7.13 2.84 -14.76
N VAL A 124 -7.23 3.98 -14.08
CA VAL A 124 -7.45 4.03 -12.63
C VAL A 124 -8.80 3.43 -12.28
N GLY A 125 -8.81 2.47 -11.33
CA GLY A 125 -10.02 1.75 -10.96
C GLY A 125 -10.48 0.74 -11.98
N ASP A 126 -9.61 0.37 -12.94
CA ASP A 126 -9.87 -0.65 -13.94
C ASP A 126 -8.57 -1.41 -14.25
N PHE A 127 -8.65 -2.45 -15.08
CA PHE A 127 -7.46 -3.18 -15.50
C PHE A 127 -6.63 -2.34 -16.48
N LYS A 128 -5.32 -2.57 -16.47
CA LYS A 128 -4.40 -1.85 -17.34
C LYS A 128 -4.66 -2.14 -18.80
N ARG A 129 -4.59 -1.09 -19.63
CA ARG A 129 -4.75 -1.16 -21.09
C ARG A 129 -3.43 -1.05 -21.84
N MET A 130 -2.36 -0.63 -21.14
CA MET A 130 -1.03 -0.45 -21.74
C MET A 130 -0.04 -1.44 -21.12
N ALA A 131 0.94 -1.85 -21.90
CA ALA A 131 2.02 -2.70 -21.42
C ALA A 131 2.87 -1.97 -20.38
N ASN A 132 3.30 -2.70 -19.36
CA ASN A 132 4.28 -2.24 -18.39
C ASN A 132 5.67 -2.68 -18.82
N GLU A 133 6.66 -1.87 -18.47
CA GLU A 133 8.06 -2.23 -18.58
C GLU A 133 8.60 -2.59 -17.20
N VAL A 134 9.12 -3.80 -17.06
CA VAL A 134 9.72 -4.28 -15.81
C VAL A 134 11.10 -4.82 -16.13
N GLY A 135 12.16 -4.22 -15.54
CA GLY A 135 13.53 -4.65 -15.77
C GLY A 135 13.97 -4.61 -17.23
N GLY A 136 13.47 -3.67 -18.02
CA GLY A 136 13.76 -3.52 -19.45
C GLY A 136 12.95 -4.46 -20.35
N LYS A 137 11.98 -5.17 -19.82
CA LYS A 137 11.06 -6.02 -20.59
C LYS A 137 9.65 -5.50 -20.52
N SER A 138 8.98 -5.42 -21.67
CA SER A 138 7.56 -5.06 -21.71
C SER A 138 6.70 -6.25 -21.26
N THR A 139 5.77 -5.99 -20.37
CA THR A 139 4.77 -6.96 -19.94
C THR A 139 3.37 -6.40 -20.09
N VAL A 140 2.40 -7.28 -20.37
CA VAL A 140 0.99 -6.91 -20.42
C VAL A 140 0.33 -7.39 -19.14
N ALA A 141 -0.30 -6.46 -18.40
CA ALA A 141 -1.04 -6.76 -17.19
C ALA A 141 -2.55 -6.63 -17.42
N PRO A 142 -3.36 -7.48 -16.78
CA PRO A 142 -4.81 -7.38 -16.84
C PRO A 142 -5.35 -6.10 -16.20
#